data_2cecb09a9114a9ad4773284e31b018a0
#
_entry.id   2cecb09a9114a9ad4773284e31b018a0
#
_cell.length_a   1.000
_cell.length_b   1.000
_cell.length_c   1.000
_cell.angle_alpha   90.00
_cell.angle_beta   90.00
_cell.angle_gamma   90.00
#
_symmetry.space_group_name_H-M   'P 1'
#
loop_
_entity.id
_entity.type
_entity.pdbx_description
1 polymer ?
#
loop_
_entity_poly.entity_id
_entity_poly.type
_entity_poly.pdbx_seq_one_letter_code
_entity_poly.pdbx_strand_id
1 'polypeptide(L)'
;VGIHPGAGRLYEETGRRFVNRYFPCKIEPLKPLPHEEETFLFLWSRLRDPVFQRWLMKFYAHALQKPGIKIQTAPLLYSAETGTGKNTIAHVIPQLVFGDRWVRTISGDVLKSQFNDTVGETWWLYLEELRAGTAKADRVALTNKLKAWITDSMIEVHPKGLKPYNIRNRIQITATSNFDDAIHLDNNDRRWAVCEMHAPLKEKEAQEVYHFLQSERAPGVLRWIFLNTDLTGFNPNARAPLTMSKVAMIRAGVGAWESTVIE
;
A
#
# COMPACT_ATOMS: atom_id res chain seq x y z
N VAL A 1 -19.28 16.06 -4.87
CA VAL A 1 -17.91 16.30 -4.40
C VAL A 1 -17.19 14.97 -4.39
N GLY A 2 -15.96 14.92 -4.85
CA GLY A 2 -15.17 13.69 -4.88
C GLY A 2 -13.66 13.98 -4.87
N ILE A 3 -12.86 12.91 -4.75
CA ILE A 3 -11.41 12.97 -4.89
C ILE A 3 -11.04 12.26 -6.18
N HIS A 4 -10.40 12.97 -7.10
CA HIS A 4 -9.92 12.40 -8.35
C HIS A 4 -8.49 12.88 -8.62
N PRO A 5 -7.46 12.15 -8.15
CA PRO A 5 -6.09 12.44 -8.54
C PRO A 5 -5.96 12.35 -10.06
N GLY A 6 -5.38 13.37 -10.68
CA GLY A 6 -5.23 13.44 -12.15
C GLY A 6 -6.36 14.13 -12.91
N ALA A 7 -7.49 14.50 -12.27
CA ALA A 7 -8.52 15.34 -12.88
C ALA A 7 -8.42 16.80 -12.44
N GLY A 8 -8.97 17.71 -13.26
CA GLY A 8 -9.11 19.12 -12.92
C GLY A 8 -10.07 19.38 -11.76
N ARG A 9 -10.24 20.65 -11.40
CA ARG A 9 -11.13 21.06 -10.30
C ARG A 9 -12.58 20.65 -10.50
N LEU A 10 -13.04 20.62 -11.73
CA LEU A 10 -14.33 20.06 -12.14
C LEU A 10 -14.07 18.87 -13.04
N TYR A 11 -14.77 17.78 -12.81
CA TYR A 11 -14.73 16.60 -13.68
C TYR A 11 -16.12 15.99 -13.84
N GLU A 12 -16.31 15.27 -14.90
CA GLU A 12 -17.53 14.53 -15.18
C GLU A 12 -17.28 13.03 -15.12
N GLU A 13 -18.16 12.32 -14.46
CA GLU A 13 -18.09 10.88 -14.33
C GLU A 13 -19.50 10.30 -14.27
N THR A 14 -19.77 9.26 -15.08
CA THR A 14 -21.10 8.62 -15.15
C THR A 14 -22.25 9.60 -15.41
N GLY A 15 -22.01 10.63 -16.26
CA GLY A 15 -22.98 11.65 -16.58
C GLY A 15 -23.27 12.68 -15.46
N ARG A 16 -22.43 12.70 -14.41
CA ARG A 16 -22.55 13.66 -13.31
C ARG A 16 -21.31 14.52 -13.18
N ARG A 17 -21.51 15.79 -12.86
CA ARG A 17 -20.42 16.73 -12.59
C ARG A 17 -20.05 16.73 -11.12
N PHE A 18 -18.73 16.72 -10.85
CA PHE A 18 -18.17 16.71 -9.51
C PHE A 18 -17.19 17.86 -9.31
N VAL A 19 -17.17 18.39 -8.10
CA VAL A 19 -16.09 19.26 -7.63
C VAL A 19 -14.99 18.37 -7.06
N ASN A 20 -13.78 18.47 -7.63
CA ASN A 20 -12.62 17.74 -7.17
C ASN A 20 -12.03 18.39 -5.93
N ARG A 21 -11.96 17.66 -4.83
CA ARG A 21 -11.30 18.09 -3.59
C ARG A 21 -9.81 17.74 -3.55
N TYR A 22 -9.35 16.98 -4.54
CA TYR A 22 -7.93 16.65 -4.64
C TYR A 22 -7.13 17.88 -5.09
N PHE A 23 -6.06 18.16 -4.36
CA PHE A 23 -5.03 19.13 -4.71
C PHE A 23 -3.71 18.37 -4.83
N PRO A 24 -3.05 18.41 -6.00
CA PRO A 24 -1.75 17.78 -6.16
C PRO A 24 -0.73 18.40 -5.21
N CYS A 25 0.15 17.59 -4.68
CA CYS A 25 1.28 18.07 -3.91
C CYS A 25 2.23 18.84 -4.84
N LYS A 26 2.54 20.09 -4.51
CA LYS A 26 3.44 20.96 -5.29
C LYS A 26 4.91 20.71 -4.92
N ILE A 27 5.34 19.46 -4.99
CA ILE A 27 6.73 19.09 -4.76
C ILE A 27 7.40 18.91 -6.13
N GLU A 28 8.41 19.73 -6.40
CA GLU A 28 9.21 19.63 -7.61
C GLU A 28 10.13 18.40 -7.54
N PRO A 29 10.20 17.59 -8.60
CA PRO A 29 11.12 16.47 -8.66
C PRO A 29 12.58 16.97 -8.65
N LEU A 30 13.42 16.39 -7.80
CA LEU A 30 14.82 16.72 -7.67
C LEU A 30 15.68 15.51 -8.01
N LYS A 31 16.61 15.66 -8.97
CA LYS A 31 17.56 14.59 -9.28
C LYS A 31 18.35 14.23 -8.01
N PRO A 32 18.45 12.93 -7.67
CA PRO A 32 19.18 12.50 -6.49
C PRO A 32 20.68 12.82 -6.59
N LEU A 33 21.26 13.15 -5.46
CA LEU A 33 22.70 13.11 -5.27
C LEU A 33 23.13 11.64 -5.08
N PRO A 34 24.39 11.30 -5.34
CA PRO A 34 24.85 9.91 -5.25
C PRO A 34 24.51 9.23 -3.91
N HIS A 35 24.77 9.89 -2.77
CA HIS A 35 24.49 9.34 -1.46
C HIS A 35 22.97 9.21 -1.16
N GLU A 36 22.12 10.08 -1.75
CA GLU A 36 20.66 9.99 -1.60
C GLU A 36 20.12 8.78 -2.37
N GLU A 37 20.63 8.53 -3.56
CA GLU A 37 20.31 7.37 -4.38
C GLU A 37 20.77 6.07 -3.71
N GLU A 38 22.00 6.03 -3.20
CA GLU A 38 22.56 4.90 -2.46
C GLU A 38 21.69 4.57 -1.23
N THR A 39 21.31 5.58 -0.44
CA THR A 39 20.46 5.41 0.75
C THR A 39 19.08 4.89 0.37
N PHE A 40 18.48 5.40 -0.71
CA PHE A 40 17.21 4.90 -1.21
C PHE A 40 17.32 3.44 -1.68
N LEU A 41 18.33 3.11 -2.49
CA LEU A 41 18.55 1.74 -2.98
C LEU A 41 18.85 0.77 -1.82
N PHE A 42 19.61 1.22 -0.82
CA PHE A 42 19.84 0.44 0.39
C PHE A 42 18.52 0.15 1.11
N LEU A 43 17.68 1.15 1.36
CA LEU A 43 16.36 0.95 1.96
C LEU A 43 15.49 -0.01 1.13
N TRP A 44 15.53 0.14 -0.19
CA TRP A 44 14.77 -0.73 -1.11
C TRP A 44 15.26 -2.18 -1.09
N SER A 45 16.56 -2.40 -0.92
CA SER A 45 17.18 -3.73 -0.78
C SER A 45 16.74 -4.47 0.48
N ARG A 46 16.09 -3.79 1.44
CA ARG A 46 15.52 -4.44 2.65
C ARG A 46 14.33 -5.34 2.36
N LEU A 47 13.73 -5.22 1.19
CA LEU A 47 12.74 -6.15 0.66
C LEU A 47 13.44 -7.43 0.19
N ARG A 48 13.13 -8.59 0.78
CA ARG A 48 13.86 -9.86 0.50
C ARG A 48 13.73 -10.37 -0.93
N ASP A 49 12.64 -10.05 -1.61
CA ASP A 49 12.32 -10.62 -2.91
C ASP A 49 12.57 -9.63 -4.05
N PRO A 50 13.52 -9.91 -4.97
CA PRO A 50 13.82 -9.00 -6.09
C PRO A 50 12.67 -8.83 -7.09
N VAL A 51 11.77 -9.81 -7.21
CA VAL A 51 10.57 -9.67 -8.05
C VAL A 51 9.61 -8.68 -7.41
N PHE A 52 9.43 -8.78 -6.09
CA PHE A 52 8.64 -7.83 -5.33
C PHE A 52 9.24 -6.42 -5.36
N GLN A 53 10.57 -6.27 -5.21
CA GLN A 53 11.27 -4.98 -5.29
C GLN A 53 10.94 -4.24 -6.59
N ARG A 54 11.11 -4.93 -7.74
CA ARG A 54 10.82 -4.35 -9.07
C ARG A 54 9.34 -4.03 -9.24
N TRP A 55 8.47 -4.91 -8.78
CA TRP A 55 7.03 -4.71 -8.85
C TRP A 55 6.58 -3.52 -7.97
N LEU A 56 7.07 -3.44 -6.73
CA LEU A 56 6.72 -2.35 -5.82
C LEU A 56 7.22 -0.99 -6.32
N MET A 57 8.42 -0.94 -6.93
CA MET A 57 8.92 0.26 -7.58
C MET A 57 7.95 0.78 -8.64
N LYS A 58 7.48 -0.11 -9.51
CA LYS A 58 6.50 0.22 -10.55
C LYS A 58 5.11 0.54 -9.98
N PHE A 59 4.72 -0.08 -8.87
CA PHE A 59 3.46 0.22 -8.17
C PHE A 59 3.43 1.69 -7.69
N TYR A 60 4.50 2.16 -7.01
CA TYR A 60 4.62 3.56 -6.59
C TYR A 60 4.73 4.52 -7.79
N ALA A 61 5.56 4.16 -8.75
CA ALA A 61 5.74 4.93 -9.96
C ALA A 61 4.44 5.09 -10.76
N HIS A 62 3.67 4.00 -10.92
CA HIS A 62 2.39 4.04 -11.62
C HIS A 62 1.38 4.93 -10.90
N ALA A 63 1.27 4.83 -9.57
CA ALA A 63 0.38 5.69 -8.79
C ALA A 63 0.71 7.18 -8.97
N LEU A 64 2.00 7.52 -9.11
CA LEU A 64 2.47 8.90 -9.32
C LEU A 64 2.33 9.37 -10.76
N GLN A 65 2.72 8.54 -11.74
CA GLN A 65 2.71 8.88 -13.17
C GLN A 65 1.31 8.82 -13.79
N LYS A 66 0.42 7.99 -13.23
CA LYS A 66 -0.94 7.76 -13.70
C LYS A 66 -1.96 7.98 -12.56
N PRO A 67 -2.00 9.19 -11.99
CA PRO A 67 -2.85 9.47 -10.84
C PRO A 67 -4.33 9.25 -11.18
N GLY A 68 -5.09 8.69 -10.23
CA GLY A 68 -6.50 8.38 -10.41
C GLY A 68 -6.80 7.02 -11.03
N ILE A 69 -5.81 6.31 -11.55
CA ILE A 69 -5.97 4.92 -11.99
C ILE A 69 -5.80 3.98 -10.79
N LYS A 70 -6.81 3.15 -10.55
CA LYS A 70 -6.79 2.15 -9.49
C LYS A 70 -5.85 1.00 -9.86
N ILE A 71 -4.93 0.66 -8.96
CA ILE A 71 -4.16 -0.58 -9.04
C ILE A 71 -4.92 -1.64 -8.23
N GLN A 72 -5.26 -2.77 -8.87
CA GLN A 72 -6.10 -3.83 -8.29
C GLN A 72 -5.29 -4.83 -7.43
N THR A 73 -4.16 -4.40 -6.92
CA THR A 73 -3.29 -5.18 -6.03
C THR A 73 -2.80 -4.30 -4.89
N ALA A 74 -2.35 -4.92 -3.80
CA ALA A 74 -1.82 -4.23 -2.63
C ALA A 74 -0.56 -4.94 -2.10
N PRO A 75 0.52 -4.22 -1.78
CA PRO A 75 1.67 -4.78 -1.10
C PRO A 75 1.39 -4.97 0.40
N LEU A 76 1.85 -6.10 0.93
CA LEU A 76 1.94 -6.41 2.34
C LEU A 76 3.40 -6.70 2.71
N LEU A 77 3.97 -5.88 3.55
CA LEU A 77 5.31 -6.06 4.10
C LEU A 77 5.20 -6.64 5.50
N TYR A 78 5.90 -7.74 5.77
CA TYR A 78 5.88 -8.31 7.10
C TYR A 78 7.29 -8.62 7.63
N SER A 79 7.42 -8.62 8.95
CA SER A 79 8.58 -9.06 9.68
C SER A 79 8.20 -9.25 11.14
N ALA A 80 8.61 -10.35 11.75
CA ALA A 80 8.43 -10.58 13.18
C ALA A 80 9.18 -9.54 14.03
N GLU A 81 10.26 -8.98 13.49
CA GLU A 81 11.10 -8.00 14.17
C GLU A 81 10.68 -6.56 13.82
N THR A 82 10.95 -5.66 14.73
CA THR A 82 10.80 -4.20 14.54
C THR A 82 12.08 -3.59 13.93
N GLY A 83 12.02 -2.35 13.45
CA GLY A 83 13.22 -1.66 12.93
C GLY A 83 13.70 -2.16 11.55
N THR A 84 12.92 -2.93 10.83
CA THR A 84 13.28 -3.50 9.51
C THR A 84 13.07 -2.56 8.34
N GLY A 85 12.43 -1.39 8.54
CA GLY A 85 12.10 -0.43 7.50
C GLY A 85 10.74 -0.64 6.83
N LYS A 86 9.91 -1.61 7.27
CA LYS A 86 8.59 -1.87 6.66
C LYS A 86 7.65 -0.66 6.69
N ASN A 87 7.56 0.02 7.84
CA ASN A 87 6.75 1.24 7.97
C ASN A 87 7.30 2.38 7.10
N THR A 88 8.62 2.51 7.05
CA THR A 88 9.29 3.50 6.20
C THR A 88 8.89 3.35 4.75
N ILE A 89 8.93 2.13 4.22
CA ILE A 89 8.57 1.85 2.83
C ILE A 89 7.05 1.98 2.63
N ALA A 90 6.22 1.39 3.50
CA ALA A 90 4.78 1.31 3.27
C ALA A 90 3.99 2.60 3.61
N HIS A 91 4.54 3.47 4.45
CA HIS A 91 3.85 4.67 4.96
C HIS A 91 4.63 5.96 4.73
N VAL A 92 5.88 6.07 5.25
CA VAL A 92 6.63 7.34 5.18
C VAL A 92 6.91 7.75 3.73
N ILE A 93 7.36 6.82 2.88
CA ILE A 93 7.56 7.12 1.45
C ILE A 93 6.28 7.62 0.78
N PRO A 94 5.11 6.96 0.89
CA PRO A 94 3.85 7.53 0.40
C PRO A 94 3.55 8.93 0.90
N GLN A 95 3.74 9.23 2.19
CA GLN A 95 3.50 10.57 2.73
C GLN A 95 4.39 11.62 2.06
N LEU A 96 5.67 11.34 1.89
CA LEU A 96 6.61 12.23 1.23
C LEU A 96 6.31 12.42 -0.27
N VAL A 97 5.89 11.36 -0.95
CA VAL A 97 5.65 11.39 -2.41
C VAL A 97 4.29 11.97 -2.79
N PHE A 98 3.23 11.57 -2.09
CA PHE A 98 1.85 11.91 -2.44
C PHE A 98 1.29 13.06 -1.61
N GLY A 99 1.96 13.41 -0.51
CA GLY A 99 1.55 14.41 0.47
C GLY A 99 0.76 13.80 1.62
N ASP A 100 1.13 14.15 2.83
CA ASP A 100 0.58 13.63 4.09
C ASP A 100 -0.96 13.74 4.16
N ARG A 101 -1.53 14.81 3.62
CA ARG A 101 -2.99 15.01 3.58
C ARG A 101 -3.74 13.86 2.91
N TRP A 102 -3.14 13.19 1.92
CA TRP A 102 -3.79 12.18 1.09
C TRP A 102 -3.48 10.76 1.52
N VAL A 103 -2.58 10.61 2.49
CA VAL A 103 -2.22 9.33 3.10
C VAL A 103 -2.94 9.20 4.43
N ARG A 104 -3.67 8.11 4.63
CA ARG A 104 -4.38 7.83 5.87
C ARG A 104 -3.94 6.49 6.42
N THR A 105 -3.72 6.47 7.73
CA THR A 105 -3.44 5.24 8.47
C THR A 105 -4.72 4.70 9.07
N ILE A 106 -4.93 3.40 8.92
CA ILE A 106 -6.00 2.65 9.59
C ILE A 106 -5.37 1.49 10.35
N SER A 107 -5.61 1.42 11.65
CA SER A 107 -5.24 0.29 12.49
C SER A 107 -6.29 -0.84 12.43
N GLY A 108 -5.90 -2.03 12.91
CA GLY A 108 -6.75 -3.22 12.87
C GLY A 108 -8.13 -3.06 13.52
N ASP A 109 -8.26 -2.23 14.58
CA ASP A 109 -9.53 -2.01 15.26
C ASP A 109 -10.52 -1.18 14.43
N VAL A 110 -10.02 -0.18 13.71
CA VAL A 110 -10.85 0.63 12.78
C VAL A 110 -11.29 -0.21 11.58
N LEU A 111 -10.47 -1.17 11.15
CA LEU A 111 -10.85 -2.12 10.11
C LEU A 111 -12.06 -3.00 10.48
N LYS A 112 -12.27 -3.27 11.77
CA LYS A 112 -13.44 -4.03 12.26
C LYS A 112 -14.70 -3.17 12.32
N SER A 113 -14.57 -1.84 12.35
CA SER A 113 -15.72 -0.94 12.40
C SER A 113 -16.52 -0.97 11.09
N GLN A 114 -17.83 -0.79 11.20
CA GLN A 114 -18.69 -0.55 10.04
C GLN A 114 -18.54 0.87 9.48
N PHE A 115 -18.07 1.83 10.28
CA PHE A 115 -17.86 3.20 9.86
C PHE A 115 -16.49 3.34 9.18
N ASN A 116 -16.48 3.95 8.02
CA ASN A 116 -15.29 4.08 7.16
C ASN A 116 -15.24 5.44 6.45
N ASP A 117 -15.72 6.48 7.09
CA ASP A 117 -15.76 7.86 6.56
C ASP A 117 -14.39 8.35 6.09
N THR A 118 -13.34 7.97 6.79
CA THR A 118 -11.94 8.26 6.44
C THR A 118 -11.59 7.79 5.00
N VAL A 119 -12.17 6.69 4.55
CA VAL A 119 -11.92 6.12 3.21
C VAL A 119 -12.42 7.04 2.11
N GLY A 120 -13.49 7.79 2.37
CA GLY A 120 -14.09 8.72 1.41
C GLY A 120 -13.20 9.90 1.00
N GLU A 121 -12.18 10.22 1.77
CA GLU A 121 -11.27 11.35 1.56
C GLU A 121 -9.80 10.90 1.41
N THR A 122 -9.58 9.64 1.04
CA THR A 122 -8.25 9.02 1.01
C THR A 122 -7.84 8.68 -0.42
N TRP A 123 -6.61 8.98 -0.78
CA TRP A 123 -5.99 8.45 -2.01
C TRP A 123 -5.06 7.27 -1.71
N TRP A 124 -4.32 7.34 -0.59
CA TRP A 124 -3.42 6.29 -0.15
C TRP A 124 -3.80 5.82 1.26
N LEU A 125 -4.12 4.54 1.38
CA LEU A 125 -4.50 3.93 2.64
C LEU A 125 -3.38 3.03 3.14
N TYR A 126 -2.82 3.37 4.27
CA TYR A 126 -1.86 2.54 4.97
C TYR A 126 -2.57 1.72 6.05
N LEU A 127 -2.46 0.42 5.96
CA LEU A 127 -2.97 -0.53 6.95
C LEU A 127 -1.85 -0.90 7.91
N GLU A 128 -1.87 -0.29 9.08
CA GLU A 128 -0.85 -0.48 10.10
C GLU A 128 -1.12 -1.75 10.90
N GLU A 129 -0.07 -2.53 11.14
CA GLU A 129 -0.09 -3.74 11.95
C GLU A 129 -1.27 -4.66 11.61
N LEU A 130 -1.45 -4.87 10.31
CA LEU A 130 -2.55 -5.69 9.82
C LEU A 130 -2.50 -7.07 10.46
N ARG A 131 -3.50 -7.34 11.29
CA ARG A 131 -3.73 -8.62 11.93
C ARG A 131 -5.21 -8.91 11.94
N ALA A 132 -5.60 -9.89 11.18
CA ALA A 132 -6.90 -10.50 11.39
C ALA A 132 -6.87 -11.25 12.73
N GLY A 133 -7.95 -11.16 13.53
CA GLY A 133 -8.02 -11.81 14.83
C GLY A 133 -7.59 -13.29 14.81
N THR A 134 -7.43 -13.90 15.97
CA THR A 134 -6.97 -15.30 16.10
C THR A 134 -7.94 -16.30 15.48
N ALA A 135 -9.25 -15.99 15.44
CA ALA A 135 -10.25 -16.86 14.84
C ALA A 135 -10.18 -16.82 13.29
N LYS A 136 -10.28 -17.99 12.64
CA LYS A 136 -10.32 -18.13 11.18
C LYS A 136 -11.44 -17.27 10.55
N ALA A 137 -12.61 -17.23 11.20
CA ALA A 137 -13.75 -16.43 10.75
C ALA A 137 -13.43 -14.94 10.66
N ASP A 138 -12.74 -14.38 11.64
CA ASP A 138 -12.33 -12.96 11.64
C ASP A 138 -11.34 -12.66 10.51
N ARG A 139 -10.40 -13.58 10.27
CA ARG A 139 -9.43 -13.47 9.17
C ARG A 139 -10.11 -13.46 7.81
N VAL A 140 -11.09 -14.34 7.62
CA VAL A 140 -11.87 -14.42 6.38
C VAL A 140 -12.71 -13.15 6.18
N ALA A 141 -13.39 -12.68 7.23
CA ALA A 141 -14.20 -11.46 7.17
C ALA A 141 -13.36 -10.23 6.80
N LEU A 142 -12.21 -10.04 7.46
CA LEU A 142 -11.28 -8.96 7.17
C LEU A 142 -10.76 -9.06 5.73
N THR A 143 -10.32 -10.25 5.31
CA THR A 143 -9.82 -10.46 3.95
C THR A 143 -10.89 -10.11 2.91
N ASN A 144 -12.14 -10.48 3.13
CA ASN A 144 -13.23 -10.17 2.20
C ASN A 144 -13.51 -8.65 2.14
N LYS A 145 -13.49 -7.95 3.26
CA LYS A 145 -13.60 -6.47 3.30
C LYS A 145 -12.48 -5.81 2.50
N LEU A 146 -11.24 -6.23 2.72
CA LEU A 146 -10.07 -5.71 2.01
C LEU A 146 -10.07 -6.06 0.52
N LYS A 147 -10.61 -7.23 0.15
CA LYS A 147 -10.81 -7.59 -1.28
C LYS A 147 -11.61 -6.53 -2.02
N ALA A 148 -12.74 -6.09 -1.45
CA ALA A 148 -13.57 -5.03 -2.04
C ALA A 148 -12.77 -3.72 -2.19
N TRP A 149 -12.07 -3.28 -1.16
CA TRP A 149 -11.28 -2.05 -1.21
C TRP A 149 -10.12 -2.09 -2.20
N ILE A 150 -9.54 -3.27 -2.44
CA ILE A 150 -8.46 -3.44 -3.42
C ILE A 150 -9.00 -3.48 -4.85
N THR A 151 -10.12 -4.17 -5.11
CA THR A 151 -10.52 -4.49 -6.49
C THR A 151 -11.80 -3.84 -6.99
N ASP A 152 -12.74 -3.50 -6.11
CA ASP A 152 -14.05 -3.02 -6.56
C ASP A 152 -13.93 -1.60 -7.13
N SER A 153 -14.69 -1.33 -8.17
CA SER A 153 -14.69 -0.02 -8.82
C SER A 153 -15.39 1.07 -8.00
N MET A 154 -16.24 0.65 -7.05
CA MET A 154 -16.97 1.53 -6.14
C MET A 154 -16.75 1.08 -4.71
N ILE A 155 -16.73 2.02 -3.78
CA ILE A 155 -16.70 1.78 -2.33
C ILE A 155 -17.90 2.46 -1.71
N GLU A 156 -18.61 1.74 -0.85
CA GLU A 156 -19.62 2.33 0.01
C GLU A 156 -18.96 2.98 1.23
N VAL A 157 -19.25 4.25 1.43
CA VAL A 157 -18.79 5.04 2.57
C VAL A 157 -19.92 5.19 3.57
N HIS A 158 -19.68 4.79 4.81
CA HIS A 158 -20.60 4.86 5.93
C HIS A 158 -20.14 5.90 6.95
N PRO A 159 -20.49 7.19 6.78
CA PRO A 159 -20.19 8.20 7.79
C PRO A 159 -21.06 8.03 9.02
N LYS A 160 -20.50 8.30 10.19
CA LYS A 160 -21.28 8.27 11.42
C LYS A 160 -22.40 9.31 11.39
N GLY A 161 -23.65 8.87 11.59
CA GLY A 161 -24.82 9.75 11.63
C GLY A 161 -25.34 10.24 10.26
N LEU A 162 -24.77 9.78 9.17
CA LEU A 162 -25.24 10.10 7.81
C LEU A 162 -25.63 8.84 7.04
N LYS A 163 -26.40 9.02 5.96
CA LYS A 163 -26.73 7.88 5.08
C LYS A 163 -25.48 7.42 4.31
N PRO A 164 -25.31 6.10 4.12
CA PRO A 164 -24.27 5.56 3.27
C PRO A 164 -24.34 6.11 1.85
N TYR A 165 -23.19 6.27 1.22
CA TYR A 165 -23.09 6.66 -0.19
C TYR A 165 -21.91 5.98 -0.88
N ASN A 166 -22.01 5.82 -2.20
CA ASN A 166 -20.97 5.19 -3.00
C ASN A 166 -20.05 6.22 -3.63
N ILE A 167 -18.74 5.94 -3.61
CA ILE A 167 -17.71 6.69 -4.32
C ILE A 167 -16.95 5.78 -5.30
N ARG A 168 -16.36 6.39 -6.32
CA ARG A 168 -15.40 5.70 -7.19
C ARG A 168 -14.17 5.32 -6.39
N ASN A 169 -13.77 4.05 -6.46
CA ASN A 169 -12.57 3.56 -5.79
C ASN A 169 -11.31 3.96 -6.56
N ARG A 170 -10.53 4.87 -5.99
CA ARG A 170 -9.21 5.28 -6.49
C ARG A 170 -8.11 5.08 -5.45
N ILE A 171 -8.43 4.42 -4.36
CA ILE A 171 -7.54 4.27 -3.21
C ILE A 171 -6.44 3.27 -3.56
N GLN A 172 -5.20 3.64 -3.35
CA GLN A 172 -4.07 2.71 -3.31
C GLN A 172 -3.89 2.23 -1.88
N ILE A 173 -3.49 0.97 -1.70
CA ILE A 173 -3.36 0.37 -0.38
C ILE A 173 -1.96 -0.18 -0.21
N THR A 174 -1.37 0.10 0.95
CA THR A 174 -0.17 -0.57 1.46
C THR A 174 -0.47 -1.12 2.85
N ALA A 175 0.16 -2.22 3.22
CA ALA A 175 -0.03 -2.83 4.53
C ALA A 175 1.29 -3.29 5.14
N THR A 176 1.35 -3.28 6.47
CA THR A 176 2.43 -3.90 7.24
C THR A 176 1.87 -4.86 8.28
N SER A 177 2.67 -5.86 8.64
CA SER A 177 2.37 -6.79 9.72
C SER A 177 3.62 -7.23 10.47
N ASN A 178 3.43 -7.69 11.70
CA ASN A 178 4.44 -8.41 12.48
C ASN A 178 4.25 -9.94 12.40
N PHE A 179 3.28 -10.42 11.61
CA PHE A 179 2.87 -11.81 11.57
C PHE A 179 2.93 -12.35 10.14
N ASP A 180 3.38 -13.58 10.02
CA ASP A 180 3.41 -14.36 8.76
C ASP A 180 2.03 -14.90 8.37
N ASP A 181 1.06 -14.90 9.32
CA ASP A 181 -0.34 -15.29 9.12
C ASP A 181 -1.30 -14.08 9.19
N ALA A 182 -0.82 -12.90 8.90
CA ALA A 182 -1.53 -11.62 9.05
C ALA A 182 -2.95 -11.61 8.46
N ILE A 183 -3.13 -12.25 7.31
CA ILE A 183 -4.40 -12.36 6.58
C ILE A 183 -4.58 -13.78 6.05
N HIS A 184 -5.82 -14.16 5.82
CA HIS A 184 -6.11 -15.44 5.16
C HIS A 184 -5.97 -15.28 3.64
N LEU A 185 -5.01 -15.97 3.05
CA LEU A 185 -4.81 -16.03 1.60
C LEU A 185 -5.16 -17.43 1.09
N ASP A 186 -5.96 -17.48 0.04
CA ASP A 186 -6.19 -18.72 -0.72
C ASP A 186 -5.16 -18.88 -1.84
N ASN A 187 -5.02 -20.10 -2.38
CA ASN A 187 -4.06 -20.41 -3.44
C ASN A 187 -4.27 -19.59 -4.72
N ASN A 188 -5.47 -19.06 -4.92
CA ASN A 188 -5.86 -18.27 -6.09
C ASN A 188 -5.87 -16.77 -5.82
N ASP A 189 -5.47 -16.31 -4.64
CA ASP A 189 -5.41 -14.89 -4.36
C ASP A 189 -4.55 -14.16 -5.40
N ARG A 190 -5.14 -13.15 -6.02
CA ARG A 190 -4.51 -12.35 -7.07
C ARG A 190 -4.18 -10.91 -6.64
N ARG A 191 -4.55 -10.54 -5.41
CA ARG A 191 -4.56 -9.16 -4.95
C ARG A 191 -3.34 -8.78 -4.14
N TRP A 192 -2.93 -9.65 -3.25
CA TRP A 192 -1.85 -9.36 -2.33
C TRP A 192 -0.49 -9.74 -2.91
N ALA A 193 0.42 -8.77 -2.96
CA ALA A 193 1.84 -9.00 -3.11
C ALA A 193 2.45 -9.01 -1.71
N VAL A 194 3.07 -10.10 -1.30
CA VAL A 194 3.61 -10.27 0.05
C VAL A 194 5.12 -10.33 0.01
N CYS A 195 5.78 -9.57 0.89
CA CYS A 195 7.23 -9.60 1.03
C CYS A 195 7.64 -9.59 2.49
N GLU A 196 8.49 -10.52 2.87
CA GLU A 196 9.22 -10.49 4.12
C GLU A 196 10.36 -9.49 4.03
N MET A 197 10.58 -8.74 5.12
CA MET A 197 11.70 -7.82 5.24
C MET A 197 12.97 -8.56 5.69
N HIS A 198 14.12 -8.01 5.38
CA HIS A 198 15.38 -8.43 6.01
C HIS A 198 15.40 -8.07 7.50
N ALA A 199 16.36 -8.64 8.24
CA ALA A 199 16.61 -8.36 9.65
C ALA A 199 16.66 -6.85 9.96
N PRO A 200 16.50 -6.41 11.21
CA PRO A 200 16.53 -5.00 11.59
C PRO A 200 17.74 -4.24 11.06
N LEU A 201 17.54 -2.95 10.77
CA LEU A 201 18.62 -2.04 10.41
C LEU A 201 19.58 -1.89 11.60
N LYS A 202 20.88 -1.87 11.31
CA LYS A 202 21.86 -1.43 12.30
C LYS A 202 21.64 0.05 12.61
N GLU A 203 22.05 0.49 13.79
CA GLU A 203 21.82 1.86 14.24
C GLU A 203 22.31 2.91 13.24
N LYS A 204 23.52 2.75 12.71
CA LYS A 204 24.09 3.67 11.72
C LYS A 204 23.26 3.70 10.43
N GLU A 205 22.86 2.53 9.94
CA GLU A 205 22.01 2.41 8.73
C GLU A 205 20.64 3.08 8.94
N ALA A 206 20.04 2.89 10.12
CA ALA A 206 18.79 3.52 10.50
C ALA A 206 18.91 5.05 10.57
N GLN A 207 20.02 5.56 11.12
CA GLN A 207 20.29 6.99 11.17
C GLN A 207 20.48 7.60 9.78
N GLU A 208 21.21 6.93 8.87
CA GLU A 208 21.42 7.40 7.50
C GLU A 208 20.09 7.49 6.75
N VAL A 209 19.25 6.44 6.83
CA VAL A 209 17.91 6.45 6.24
C VAL A 209 17.04 7.55 6.85
N TYR A 210 17.05 7.71 8.17
CA TYR A 210 16.28 8.74 8.86
C TYR A 210 16.71 10.15 8.42
N HIS A 211 18.01 10.44 8.39
CA HIS A 211 18.53 11.75 7.95
C HIS A 211 18.13 12.07 6.51
N PHE A 212 18.22 11.09 5.61
CA PHE A 212 17.77 11.28 4.23
C PHE A 212 16.28 11.63 4.19
N LEU A 213 15.42 10.85 4.83
CA LEU A 213 13.95 11.03 4.76
C LEU A 213 13.47 12.31 5.48
N GLN A 214 14.21 12.82 6.45
CA GLN A 214 13.93 14.09 7.13
C GLN A 214 14.48 15.32 6.37
N SER A 215 15.27 15.11 5.34
CA SER A 215 15.79 16.22 4.54
C SER A 215 14.69 16.90 3.73
N GLU A 216 14.82 18.22 3.51
CA GLU A 216 13.89 18.97 2.64
C GLU A 216 13.91 18.46 1.19
N ARG A 217 14.97 17.76 0.78
CA ARG A 217 15.14 17.22 -0.57
C ARG A 217 14.43 15.90 -0.78
N ALA A 218 14.26 15.10 0.28
CA ALA A 218 13.73 13.73 0.17
C ALA A 218 12.42 13.62 -0.62
N PRO A 219 11.39 14.47 -0.41
CA PRO A 219 10.17 14.39 -1.20
C PRO A 219 10.41 14.58 -2.71
N GLY A 220 11.27 15.54 -3.09
CA GLY A 220 11.63 15.81 -4.48
C GLY A 220 12.44 14.68 -5.10
N VAL A 221 13.40 14.13 -4.36
CA VAL A 221 14.24 13.00 -4.78
C VAL A 221 13.40 11.74 -5.01
N LEU A 222 12.53 11.38 -4.06
CA LEU A 222 11.64 10.23 -4.19
C LEU A 222 10.69 10.38 -5.39
N ARG A 223 10.13 11.58 -5.59
CA ARG A 223 9.29 11.86 -6.76
C ARG A 223 10.08 11.72 -8.06
N TRP A 224 11.32 12.22 -8.10
CA TRP A 224 12.16 12.09 -9.29
C TRP A 224 12.40 10.61 -9.61
N ILE A 225 12.75 9.78 -8.63
CA ILE A 225 12.99 8.34 -8.83
C ILE A 225 11.74 7.67 -9.40
N PHE A 226 10.56 7.89 -8.80
CA PHE A 226 9.33 7.25 -9.28
C PHE A 226 8.83 7.80 -10.61
N LEU A 227 9.03 9.09 -10.91
CA LEU A 227 8.67 9.66 -12.21
C LEU A 227 9.57 9.17 -13.35
N ASN A 228 10.83 8.82 -13.07
CA ASN A 228 11.77 8.28 -14.04
C ASN A 228 11.80 6.74 -14.07
N THR A 229 10.98 6.07 -13.26
CA THR A 229 10.84 4.61 -13.31
C THR A 229 10.07 4.19 -14.56
N ASP A 230 10.66 3.31 -15.36
CA ASP A 230 9.99 2.72 -16.53
C ASP A 230 8.83 1.82 -16.12
N LEU A 231 7.65 2.09 -16.67
CA LEU A 231 6.43 1.31 -16.44
C LEU A 231 6.21 0.20 -17.46
N THR A 232 7.12 -0.03 -18.40
CA THR A 232 7.00 -1.10 -19.39
C THR A 232 6.71 -2.44 -18.73
N GLY A 233 5.63 -3.11 -19.17
CA GLY A 233 5.18 -4.39 -18.62
C GLY A 233 4.44 -4.30 -17.27
N PHE A 234 4.20 -3.11 -16.71
CA PHE A 234 3.34 -2.98 -15.53
C PHE A 234 1.88 -2.80 -15.96
N ASN A 235 1.02 -3.71 -15.48
CA ASN A 235 -0.41 -3.64 -15.69
C ASN A 235 -1.13 -3.50 -14.34
N PRO A 236 -1.84 -2.38 -14.06
CA PRO A 236 -2.52 -2.14 -12.80
C PRO A 236 -3.65 -3.16 -12.51
N ASN A 237 -4.13 -3.87 -13.53
CA ASN A 237 -5.17 -4.89 -13.42
C ASN A 237 -4.61 -6.32 -13.37
N ALA A 238 -3.29 -6.48 -13.48
CA ALA A 238 -2.67 -7.79 -13.41
C ALA A 238 -2.72 -8.39 -12.00
N ARG A 239 -2.49 -9.70 -11.92
CA ARG A 239 -2.31 -10.38 -10.62
C ARG A 239 -1.05 -9.85 -9.92
N ALA A 240 -1.12 -9.78 -8.60
CA ALA A 240 0.05 -9.54 -7.77
C ALA A 240 1.14 -10.62 -8.01
N PRO A 241 2.42 -10.27 -7.94
CA PRO A 241 3.50 -11.23 -8.11
C PRO A 241 3.40 -12.35 -7.06
N LEU A 242 3.71 -13.56 -7.51
CA LEU A 242 3.84 -14.70 -6.60
C LEU A 242 5.26 -14.70 -6.03
N THR A 243 5.38 -14.40 -4.76
CA THR A 243 6.63 -14.38 -4.01
C THR A 243 6.73 -15.60 -3.10
N MET A 244 7.94 -15.97 -2.69
CA MET A 244 8.12 -17.03 -1.69
C MET A 244 7.43 -16.69 -0.37
N SER A 245 7.44 -15.42 0.04
CA SER A 245 6.74 -14.93 1.23
C SER A 245 5.22 -15.10 1.13
N LYS A 246 4.64 -14.88 -0.06
CA LYS A 246 3.22 -15.16 -0.29
C LYS A 246 2.88 -16.62 -0.17
N VAL A 247 3.70 -17.50 -0.74
CA VAL A 247 3.53 -18.96 -0.63
C VAL A 247 3.62 -19.40 0.83
N ALA A 248 4.56 -18.87 1.60
CA ALA A 248 4.70 -19.15 3.02
C ALA A 248 3.45 -18.72 3.81
N MET A 249 2.93 -17.50 3.56
CA MET A 249 1.72 -16.98 4.22
C MET A 249 0.47 -17.81 3.88
N ILE A 250 0.32 -18.27 2.64
CA ILE A 250 -0.76 -19.20 2.25
C ILE A 250 -0.68 -20.47 3.08
N ARG A 251 0.52 -21.07 3.19
CA ARG A 251 0.73 -22.31 3.98
C ARG A 251 0.46 -22.10 5.47
N ALA A 252 0.89 -21.00 6.04
CA ALA A 252 0.62 -20.66 7.44
C ALA A 252 -0.89 -20.48 7.72
N GLY A 253 -1.64 -20.03 6.73
CA GLY A 253 -3.11 -19.88 6.79
C GLY A 253 -3.89 -21.20 6.67
N VAL A 254 -3.28 -22.26 6.15
CA VAL A 254 -3.82 -23.64 6.14
C VAL A 254 -3.55 -24.23 7.51
N GLY A 255 -4.60 -24.39 8.33
CA GLY A 255 -4.44 -24.89 9.71
C GLY A 255 -3.82 -26.29 9.75
N ALA A 256 -3.17 -26.63 10.85
CA ALA A 256 -2.47 -27.92 11.07
C ALA A 256 -3.30 -29.19 10.78
N TRP A 257 -4.61 -29.08 10.70
CA TRP A 257 -5.53 -30.17 10.37
C TRP A 257 -5.63 -30.47 8.87
N GLU A 258 -5.35 -29.51 8.00
CA GLU A 258 -5.37 -29.74 6.55
C GLU A 258 -4.02 -30.28 6.05
N SER A 259 -2.96 -30.07 6.80
CA SER A 259 -1.63 -30.63 6.47
C SER A 259 -1.51 -32.13 6.76
N THR A 260 -2.40 -32.70 7.60
CA THR A 260 -2.40 -34.14 7.95
C THR A 260 -3.18 -35.00 6.93
N VAL A 261 -3.89 -34.39 5.98
CA VAL A 261 -4.70 -35.11 4.97
C VAL A 261 -3.99 -35.20 3.62
N ILE A 262 -2.78 -34.64 3.50
CA ILE A 262 -2.01 -34.60 2.25
C ILE A 262 -0.77 -35.58 2.31
N GLU A 263 -0.62 -36.33 3.37
CA GLU A 263 0.20 -37.55 3.41
C GLU A 263 -0.69 -38.80 3.17
#